data_8bbda962ce31b8fa0fd8f4c4a216b62c
#
_entry.id   8bbda962ce31b8fa0fd8f4c4a216b62c
#
_cell.length_a   1.000
_cell.length_b   1.000
_cell.length_c   1.000
_cell.angle_alpha   90.00
_cell.angle_beta   90.00
_cell.angle_gamma   90.00
#
_symmetry.space_group_name_H-M   'P 1'
#
loop_
_entity.id
_entity.type
_entity.pdbx_description
1 polymer ?
#
loop_
_entity_poly.entity_id
_entity_poly.type
_entity_poly.pdbx_seq_one_letter_code
_entity_poly.pdbx_strand_id
1 'polypeptide(L)'
;MIRGFAVPLFDPSAGTGGSDGRVLGVTDPAPARLVVLVSGSGSNLQALLDASADPAYGARVVAVGADRDGIAGLDRASAAGVPTFVDSVQAHPTRDDWDAALTAHVAAYEPDLVISAGFLKLVGKQFLDAFGDRYVNTHNALLPAFPGIHGPRDALAYGVKIAGATLFFVDAGVDTGPIIAQVSVPVLDDDTEQTLTERIKEAERRQLVEYVGRLVREGWTITDRKVTIP
;
A
#
# COMPACT_ATOMS: atom_id res chain seq x y z
N MET A 1 4.57 -20.98 -0.77
CA MET A 1 4.82 -21.40 -2.18
C MET A 1 4.51 -20.21 -3.05
N ILE A 2 5.54 -19.48 -3.44
CA ILE A 2 5.45 -18.17 -4.14
C ILE A 2 5.09 -18.46 -5.59
N ARG A 3 3.99 -17.93 -6.09
CA ARG A 3 3.69 -17.95 -7.54
C ARG A 3 4.57 -16.90 -8.19
N GLY A 4 5.73 -17.34 -8.70
CA GLY A 4 6.53 -16.56 -9.61
C GLY A 4 5.79 -16.41 -10.94
N PHE A 5 5.65 -15.19 -11.43
CA PHE A 5 5.27 -14.95 -12.81
C PHE A 5 6.43 -15.40 -13.69
N ALA A 6 6.24 -16.51 -14.41
CA ALA A 6 7.19 -16.99 -15.41
C ALA A 6 7.07 -16.12 -16.67
N VAL A 7 8.11 -15.37 -16.98
CA VAL A 7 8.29 -14.74 -18.29
C VAL A 7 8.71 -15.86 -19.26
N PRO A 8 8.04 -16.07 -20.40
CA PRO A 8 8.45 -17.07 -21.37
C PRO A 8 9.78 -16.69 -22.04
N LEU A 9 10.75 -17.59 -21.98
CA LEU A 9 12.01 -17.51 -22.71
C LEU A 9 11.77 -17.54 -24.23
N PHE A 10 12.34 -16.58 -24.92
CA PHE A 10 12.32 -16.46 -26.37
C PHE A 10 13.22 -17.55 -26.98
N ASP A 11 12.65 -18.44 -27.82
CA ASP A 11 13.35 -19.43 -28.59
C ASP A 11 13.60 -18.89 -30.02
N PRO A 12 14.85 -18.71 -30.47
CA PRO A 12 15.16 -18.14 -31.78
C PRO A 12 15.17 -19.12 -32.98
N SER A 13 14.62 -20.34 -32.84
CA SER A 13 14.77 -21.39 -33.89
C SER A 13 13.48 -21.86 -34.59
N ALA A 14 12.44 -21.03 -34.75
CA ALA A 14 11.28 -21.38 -35.59
C ALA A 14 11.27 -20.53 -36.85
N GLY A 15 11.52 -21.23 -37.96
CA GLY A 15 11.75 -20.69 -39.30
C GLY A 15 10.51 -20.17 -40.02
N THR A 16 10.83 -19.41 -41.03
CA THR A 16 10.06 -18.72 -42.06
C THR A 16 8.88 -19.46 -42.67
N GLY A 17 7.72 -18.76 -42.75
CA GLY A 17 6.58 -19.16 -43.58
C GLY A 17 5.40 -18.19 -43.57
N GLY A 18 5.27 -17.35 -44.62
CA GLY A 18 4.00 -16.88 -45.17
C GLY A 18 3.18 -15.83 -44.43
N SER A 19 3.26 -14.62 -44.96
CA SER A 19 2.33 -13.49 -44.91
C SER A 19 0.86 -13.81 -44.52
N ASP A 20 0.41 -13.31 -43.41
CA ASP A 20 -0.87 -12.57 -43.28
C ASP A 20 -0.78 -11.64 -42.10
N GLY A 21 -0.79 -10.32 -42.37
CA GLY A 21 -0.58 -9.26 -41.37
C GLY A 21 -1.76 -9.07 -40.46
N ARG A 22 -2.00 -9.97 -39.52
CA ARG A 22 -2.77 -9.70 -38.31
C ARG A 22 -1.82 -9.22 -37.23
N VAL A 23 -1.70 -7.93 -37.09
CA VAL A 23 -1.20 -7.32 -35.84
C VAL A 23 -2.17 -7.75 -34.75
N LEU A 24 -1.84 -8.84 -34.06
CA LEU A 24 -2.47 -9.14 -32.77
C LEU A 24 -2.08 -7.98 -31.87
N GLY A 25 -3.06 -7.14 -31.55
CA GLY A 25 -2.86 -6.06 -30.59
C GLY A 25 -2.28 -6.67 -29.32
N VAL A 26 -1.14 -6.16 -28.89
CA VAL A 26 -0.62 -6.36 -27.55
C VAL A 26 -1.67 -5.77 -26.63
N THR A 27 -2.52 -6.61 -26.04
CA THR A 27 -3.41 -6.15 -24.97
C THR A 27 -2.47 -5.85 -23.80
N ASP A 28 -2.37 -4.57 -23.43
CA ASP A 28 -1.70 -4.19 -22.20
C ASP A 28 -2.25 -5.06 -21.05
N PRO A 29 -1.40 -5.60 -20.18
CA PRO A 29 -1.87 -6.38 -19.06
C PRO A 29 -2.87 -5.55 -18.25
N ALA A 30 -3.97 -6.18 -17.79
CA ALA A 30 -4.97 -5.48 -17.00
C ALA A 30 -4.30 -4.80 -15.79
N PRO A 31 -4.70 -3.57 -15.44
CA PRO A 31 -4.10 -2.85 -14.32
C PRO A 31 -4.26 -3.62 -13.01
N ALA A 32 -3.21 -3.64 -12.21
CA ALA A 32 -3.20 -4.30 -10.90
C ALA A 32 -4.31 -3.74 -9.99
N ARG A 33 -4.91 -4.60 -9.20
CA ARG A 33 -6.06 -4.31 -8.35
C ARG A 33 -5.59 -3.91 -6.95
N LEU A 34 -5.86 -2.69 -6.55
CA LEU A 34 -5.52 -2.19 -5.21
C LEU A 34 -6.77 -2.15 -4.33
N VAL A 35 -6.69 -2.73 -3.13
CA VAL A 35 -7.62 -2.45 -2.04
C VAL A 35 -6.92 -1.55 -1.03
N VAL A 36 -7.54 -0.42 -0.69
CA VAL A 36 -6.95 0.57 0.21
C VAL A 36 -7.76 0.65 1.50
N LEU A 37 -7.10 0.50 2.65
CA LEU A 37 -7.70 0.58 3.97
C LEU A 37 -7.40 1.93 4.62
N VAL A 38 -8.42 2.58 5.20
CA VAL A 38 -8.34 3.94 5.77
C VAL A 38 -9.07 4.05 7.10
N SER A 39 -8.65 4.98 7.99
CA SER A 39 -9.35 5.30 9.24
C SER A 39 -9.67 6.80 9.41
N GLY A 40 -9.38 7.65 8.41
CA GLY A 40 -9.51 9.10 8.58
C GLY A 40 -9.59 9.90 7.28
N SER A 41 -8.75 10.93 7.15
CA SER A 41 -8.81 11.92 6.06
C SER A 41 -8.61 11.36 4.65
N GLY A 42 -7.90 10.24 4.50
CA GLY A 42 -7.68 9.59 3.22
C GLY A 42 -6.77 10.36 2.26
N SER A 43 -5.81 11.16 2.77
CA SER A 43 -4.90 11.92 1.89
C SER A 43 -3.98 11.02 1.06
N ASN A 44 -3.52 9.90 1.63
CA ASN A 44 -2.74 8.88 0.92
C ASN A 44 -3.61 8.12 -0.10
N LEU A 45 -4.88 7.83 0.25
CA LEU A 45 -5.86 7.28 -0.70
C LEU A 45 -6.07 8.23 -1.88
N GLN A 46 -6.24 9.55 -1.65
CA GLN A 46 -6.41 10.51 -2.73
C GLN A 46 -5.23 10.47 -3.70
N ALA A 47 -4.01 10.45 -3.18
CA ALA A 47 -2.82 10.38 -4.03
C ALA A 47 -2.78 9.11 -4.91
N LEU A 48 -3.24 7.97 -4.38
CA LEU A 48 -3.36 6.72 -5.16
C LEU A 48 -4.50 6.79 -6.19
N LEU A 49 -5.64 7.42 -5.87
CA LEU A 49 -6.74 7.63 -6.80
C LEU A 49 -6.30 8.52 -7.97
N ASP A 50 -5.60 9.62 -7.66
CA ASP A 50 -5.09 10.56 -8.66
C ASP A 50 -4.06 9.88 -9.59
N ALA A 51 -3.14 9.10 -9.03
CA ALA A 51 -2.16 8.34 -9.80
C ALA A 51 -2.80 7.27 -10.69
N SER A 52 -3.83 6.59 -10.19
CA SER A 52 -4.58 5.55 -10.91
C SER A 52 -5.39 6.08 -12.10
N ALA A 53 -5.54 7.39 -12.24
CA ALA A 53 -6.16 8.02 -13.41
C ALA A 53 -5.28 7.93 -14.67
N ASP A 54 -3.96 7.79 -14.50
CA ASP A 54 -3.03 7.53 -15.59
C ASP A 54 -2.90 6.01 -15.83
N PRO A 55 -3.30 5.49 -17.00
CA PRO A 55 -3.13 4.07 -17.33
C PRO A 55 -1.69 3.57 -17.22
N ALA A 56 -0.70 4.43 -17.44
CA ALA A 56 0.72 4.10 -17.33
C ALA A 56 1.14 3.82 -15.88
N TYR A 57 0.34 4.20 -14.90
CA TYR A 57 0.56 3.84 -13.49
C TYR A 57 0.53 2.32 -13.26
N GLY A 58 -0.25 1.60 -14.07
CA GLY A 58 -0.32 0.15 -14.05
C GLY A 58 -1.19 -0.43 -12.94
N ALA A 59 -1.91 0.40 -12.16
CA ALA A 59 -2.78 -0.05 -11.09
C ALA A 59 -4.06 0.78 -10.99
N ARG A 60 -5.11 0.20 -10.39
CA ARG A 60 -6.36 0.90 -10.06
C ARG A 60 -6.85 0.54 -8.67
N VAL A 61 -7.43 1.49 -7.96
CA VAL A 61 -8.13 1.24 -6.70
C VAL A 61 -9.48 0.59 -7.03
N VAL A 62 -9.68 -0.65 -6.58
CA VAL A 62 -10.91 -1.42 -6.85
C VAL A 62 -11.88 -1.41 -5.68
N ALA A 63 -11.41 -1.13 -4.46
CA ALA A 63 -12.24 -0.92 -3.28
C ALA A 63 -11.49 -0.14 -2.21
N VAL A 64 -12.24 0.51 -1.33
CA VAL A 64 -11.75 1.18 -0.13
C VAL A 64 -12.48 0.64 1.08
N GLY A 65 -11.72 0.11 2.05
CA GLY A 65 -12.23 -0.36 3.33
C GLY A 65 -11.96 0.64 4.45
N ALA A 66 -12.87 0.75 5.41
CA ALA A 66 -12.71 1.59 6.60
C ALA A 66 -13.10 0.85 7.87
N ASP A 67 -12.53 1.28 9.01
CA ASP A 67 -12.88 0.77 10.34
C ASP A 67 -14.08 1.50 10.97
N ARG A 68 -14.61 2.54 10.30
CA ARG A 68 -15.75 3.35 10.74
C ARG A 68 -16.36 4.14 9.59
N ASP A 69 -17.63 4.51 9.76
CA ASP A 69 -18.35 5.41 8.86
C ASP A 69 -17.97 6.89 9.05
N GLY A 70 -18.44 7.74 8.13
CA GLY A 70 -18.41 9.19 8.26
C GLY A 70 -17.01 9.80 8.19
N ILE A 71 -16.07 9.15 7.52
CA ILE A 71 -14.71 9.65 7.34
C ILE A 71 -14.49 10.17 5.91
N ALA A 72 -13.70 11.24 5.79
CA ALA A 72 -13.42 11.86 4.50
C ALA A 72 -12.77 10.89 3.47
N GLY A 73 -12.09 9.84 3.95
CA GLY A 73 -11.55 8.79 3.08
C GLY A 73 -12.63 8.06 2.28
N LEU A 74 -13.80 7.78 2.89
CA LEU A 74 -14.93 7.16 2.19
C LEU A 74 -15.58 8.12 1.20
N ASP A 75 -15.67 9.42 1.54
CA ASP A 75 -16.20 10.45 0.64
C ASP A 75 -15.33 10.57 -0.63
N ARG A 76 -14.00 10.50 -0.48
CA ARG A 76 -13.05 10.51 -1.60
C ARG A 76 -13.23 9.29 -2.51
N ALA A 77 -13.37 8.10 -1.94
CA ALA A 77 -13.63 6.88 -2.71
C ALA A 77 -14.94 6.97 -3.49
N SER A 78 -16.01 7.43 -2.82
CA SER A 78 -17.34 7.61 -3.44
C SER A 78 -17.29 8.63 -4.57
N ALA A 79 -16.61 9.76 -4.38
CA ALA A 79 -16.44 10.79 -5.40
C ALA A 79 -15.66 10.27 -6.63
N ALA A 80 -14.75 9.31 -6.43
CA ALA A 80 -14.02 8.62 -7.50
C ALA A 80 -14.78 7.43 -8.11
N GLY A 81 -16.01 7.14 -7.66
CA GLY A 81 -16.80 5.99 -8.11
C GLY A 81 -16.24 4.64 -7.66
N VAL A 82 -15.40 4.60 -6.62
CA VAL A 82 -14.80 3.39 -6.09
C VAL A 82 -15.71 2.79 -5.02
N PRO A 83 -16.04 1.48 -5.09
CA PRO A 83 -16.80 0.78 -4.05
C PRO A 83 -16.15 0.92 -2.67
N THR A 84 -16.99 1.06 -1.63
CA THR A 84 -16.54 1.16 -0.25
C THR A 84 -17.19 0.08 0.62
N PHE A 85 -16.49 -0.32 1.68
CA PHE A 85 -17.05 -1.12 2.76
C PHE A 85 -16.55 -0.62 4.11
N VAL A 86 -17.35 -0.85 5.14
CA VAL A 86 -17.00 -0.51 6.52
C VAL A 86 -17.03 -1.78 7.36
N ASP A 87 -15.95 -2.04 8.09
CA ASP A 87 -15.83 -3.18 8.98
C ASP A 87 -15.25 -2.76 10.33
N SER A 88 -16.16 -2.43 11.24
CA SER A 88 -15.81 -1.94 12.59
C SER A 88 -15.53 -3.10 13.53
N VAL A 89 -14.44 -3.03 14.29
CA VAL A 89 -14.09 -4.01 15.32
C VAL A 89 -15.25 -4.21 16.32
N GLN A 90 -15.98 -3.12 16.65
CA GLN A 90 -17.11 -3.20 17.60
C GLN A 90 -18.35 -3.91 17.03
N ALA A 91 -18.44 -4.11 15.73
CA ALA A 91 -19.56 -4.82 15.10
C ALA A 91 -19.43 -6.36 15.21
N HIS A 92 -18.32 -6.86 15.70
CA HIS A 92 -18.02 -8.29 15.80
C HIS A 92 -17.88 -8.74 17.26
N PRO A 93 -18.28 -9.99 17.58
CA PRO A 93 -18.18 -10.54 18.93
C PRO A 93 -16.75 -10.61 19.45
N THR A 94 -15.81 -10.95 18.56
CA THR A 94 -14.38 -11.06 18.89
C THR A 94 -13.52 -10.37 17.85
N ARG A 95 -12.26 -10.17 18.21
CA ARG A 95 -11.24 -9.65 17.31
C ARG A 95 -10.97 -10.59 16.13
N ASP A 96 -11.03 -11.89 16.37
CA ASP A 96 -10.83 -12.93 15.35
C ASP A 96 -12.00 -12.99 14.35
N ASP A 97 -13.24 -12.78 14.82
CA ASP A 97 -14.41 -12.67 13.94
C ASP A 97 -14.29 -11.43 13.03
N TRP A 98 -13.83 -10.31 13.57
CA TRP A 98 -13.55 -9.12 12.76
C TRP A 98 -12.45 -9.35 11.73
N ASP A 99 -11.34 -10.00 12.12
CA ASP A 99 -10.24 -10.30 11.22
C ASP A 99 -10.69 -11.20 10.06
N ALA A 100 -11.51 -12.21 10.36
CA ALA A 100 -12.11 -13.08 9.35
C ALA A 100 -13.03 -12.30 8.38
N ALA A 101 -13.87 -11.42 8.91
CA ALA A 101 -14.80 -10.61 8.11
C ALA A 101 -14.04 -9.62 7.22
N LEU A 102 -13.06 -8.87 7.77
CA LEU A 102 -12.20 -7.98 7.02
C LEU A 102 -11.45 -8.74 5.91
N THR A 103 -10.92 -9.93 6.22
CA THR A 103 -10.25 -10.79 5.24
C THR A 103 -11.18 -11.15 4.10
N ALA A 104 -12.41 -11.58 4.40
CA ALA A 104 -13.41 -11.95 3.40
C ALA A 104 -13.83 -10.74 2.53
N HIS A 105 -14.05 -9.57 3.13
CA HIS A 105 -14.37 -8.34 2.41
C HIS A 105 -13.25 -7.93 1.44
N VAL A 106 -12.01 -7.96 1.88
CA VAL A 106 -10.86 -7.63 1.02
C VAL A 106 -10.68 -8.66 -0.08
N ALA A 107 -10.82 -9.97 0.24
CA ALA A 107 -10.66 -11.05 -0.72
C ALA A 107 -11.70 -11.01 -1.85
N ALA A 108 -12.93 -10.53 -1.58
CA ALA A 108 -13.99 -10.40 -2.58
C ALA A 108 -13.62 -9.47 -3.75
N TYR A 109 -12.65 -8.59 -3.54
CA TYR A 109 -12.14 -7.69 -4.59
C TYR A 109 -10.89 -8.23 -5.29
N GLU A 110 -10.42 -9.43 -4.97
CA GLU A 110 -9.27 -10.08 -5.61
C GLU A 110 -8.07 -9.13 -5.78
N PRO A 111 -7.53 -8.53 -4.69
CA PRO A 111 -6.45 -7.56 -4.80
C PRO A 111 -5.12 -8.21 -5.17
N ASP A 112 -4.35 -7.54 -6.03
CA ASP A 112 -2.94 -7.82 -6.25
C ASP A 112 -2.08 -7.22 -5.14
N LEU A 113 -2.51 -6.07 -4.57
CA LEU A 113 -1.86 -5.42 -3.44
C LEU A 113 -2.91 -4.79 -2.50
N VAL A 114 -2.72 -4.94 -1.20
CA VAL A 114 -3.52 -4.29 -0.17
C VAL A 114 -2.68 -3.18 0.47
N ILE A 115 -3.27 -2.01 0.69
CA ILE A 115 -2.55 -0.83 1.18
C ILE A 115 -3.22 -0.30 2.44
N SER A 116 -2.50 -0.27 3.56
CA SER A 116 -2.85 0.49 4.74
C SER A 116 -2.46 1.95 4.52
N ALA A 117 -3.43 2.79 4.23
CA ALA A 117 -3.24 4.23 3.99
C ALA A 117 -3.73 5.05 5.19
N GLY A 118 -3.11 4.83 6.33
CA GLY A 118 -3.54 5.39 7.61
C GLY A 118 -4.70 4.59 8.22
N PHE A 119 -4.68 3.29 8.10
CA PHE A 119 -5.61 2.37 8.76
C PHE A 119 -5.08 2.03 10.17
N LEU A 120 -5.75 2.54 11.18
CA LEU A 120 -5.29 2.50 12.57
C LEU A 120 -5.72 1.22 13.33
N LYS A 121 -5.76 0.10 12.64
CA LYS A 121 -6.08 -1.21 13.23
C LYS A 121 -5.00 -2.22 12.89
N LEU A 122 -4.53 -2.94 13.89
CA LEU A 122 -3.72 -4.13 13.66
C LEU A 122 -4.60 -5.25 13.14
N VAL A 123 -4.28 -5.79 12.01
CA VAL A 123 -4.94 -6.98 11.44
C VAL A 123 -4.49 -8.23 12.18
N GLY A 124 -5.28 -9.30 12.10
CA GLY A 124 -4.97 -10.56 12.76
C GLY A 124 -4.29 -11.56 11.83
N LYS A 125 -4.18 -12.79 12.35
CA LYS A 125 -3.48 -13.87 11.65
C LYS A 125 -4.16 -14.28 10.35
N GLN A 126 -5.49 -14.30 10.28
CA GLN A 126 -6.20 -14.71 9.06
C GLN A 126 -5.94 -13.75 7.91
N PHE A 127 -5.93 -12.44 8.20
CA PHE A 127 -5.61 -11.42 7.22
C PHE A 127 -4.16 -11.53 6.74
N LEU A 128 -3.21 -11.71 7.65
CA LEU A 128 -1.79 -11.86 7.29
C LEU A 128 -1.50 -13.15 6.54
N ASP A 129 -2.18 -14.26 6.86
CA ASP A 129 -2.05 -15.51 6.09
C ASP A 129 -2.55 -15.33 4.63
N ALA A 130 -3.56 -14.49 4.42
CA ALA A 130 -4.13 -14.23 3.09
C ALA A 130 -3.35 -13.18 2.28
N PHE A 131 -2.82 -12.15 2.93
CA PHE A 131 -2.30 -10.96 2.26
C PHE A 131 -0.90 -10.51 2.73
N GLY A 132 -0.28 -11.13 3.73
CA GLY A 132 0.96 -10.63 4.36
C GLY A 132 2.12 -10.42 3.40
N ASP A 133 2.18 -11.18 2.30
CA ASP A 133 3.20 -11.04 1.23
C ASP A 133 2.92 -9.87 0.25
N ARG A 134 1.75 -9.23 0.37
CA ARG A 134 1.26 -8.14 -0.49
C ARG A 134 0.41 -7.12 0.28
N TYR A 135 0.58 -7.02 1.59
CA TYR A 135 -0.01 -5.99 2.43
C TYR A 135 1.06 -5.01 2.86
N VAL A 136 0.94 -3.76 2.41
CA VAL A 136 1.90 -2.70 2.69
C VAL A 136 1.29 -1.64 3.59
N ASN A 137 2.14 -1.04 4.43
CA ASN A 137 1.76 0.08 5.29
C ASN A 137 2.76 1.22 5.13
N THR A 138 2.30 2.42 5.38
CA THR A 138 3.15 3.61 5.49
C THR A 138 3.10 4.15 6.91
N HIS A 139 4.27 4.49 7.45
CA HIS A 139 4.48 4.92 8.82
C HIS A 139 5.29 6.22 8.88
N ASN A 140 4.85 7.17 9.71
CA ASN A 140 5.40 8.53 9.81
C ASN A 140 6.69 8.60 10.63
N ALA A 141 7.59 7.65 10.46
CA ALA A 141 8.94 7.68 11.03
C ALA A 141 9.92 6.87 10.17
N LEU A 142 11.21 7.04 10.42
CA LEU A 142 12.28 6.22 9.82
C LEU A 142 12.47 4.95 10.65
N LEU A 143 11.68 3.91 10.37
CA LEU A 143 11.80 2.63 11.06
C LEU A 143 13.25 2.08 10.99
N PRO A 144 13.75 1.44 12.05
CA PRO A 144 13.04 0.96 13.24
C PRO A 144 12.86 2.00 14.35
N ALA A 145 13.20 3.27 14.13
CA ALA A 145 12.99 4.33 15.11
C ALA A 145 11.51 4.74 15.19
N PHE A 146 11.05 5.04 16.40
CA PHE A 146 9.72 5.59 16.68
C PHE A 146 8.55 4.79 16.11
N PRO A 147 8.40 3.48 16.42
CA PRO A 147 7.24 2.69 16.02
C PRO A 147 5.97 3.16 16.73
N GLY A 148 4.80 2.82 16.20
CA GLY A 148 3.49 3.17 16.77
C GLY A 148 2.92 4.47 16.20
N ILE A 149 1.91 5.03 16.86
CA ILE A 149 1.06 6.09 16.28
C ILE A 149 1.57 7.53 16.47
N HIS A 150 2.69 7.72 17.17
CA HIS A 150 3.19 9.05 17.59
C HIS A 150 4.58 9.39 17.01
N GLY A 151 4.96 8.82 15.87
CA GLY A 151 6.29 9.00 15.27
C GLY A 151 6.81 10.44 15.25
N PRO A 152 6.08 11.44 14.70
CA PRO A 152 6.53 12.82 14.65
C PRO A 152 6.72 13.46 16.04
N ARG A 153 5.79 13.20 16.98
CA ARG A 153 5.89 13.69 18.37
C ARG A 153 7.13 13.13 19.07
N ASP A 154 7.35 11.83 18.92
CA ASP A 154 8.44 11.13 19.59
C ASP A 154 9.79 11.50 18.96
N ALA A 155 9.85 11.75 17.66
CA ALA A 155 11.01 12.30 16.96
C ALA A 155 11.41 13.69 17.47
N LEU A 156 10.42 14.60 17.62
CA LEU A 156 10.63 15.93 18.21
C LEU A 156 11.09 15.84 19.66
N ALA A 157 10.43 15.03 20.48
CA ALA A 157 10.78 14.86 21.89
C ALA A 157 12.18 14.28 22.08
N TYR A 158 12.63 13.41 21.17
CA TYR A 158 13.99 12.87 21.20
C TYR A 158 15.05 13.85 20.73
N GLY A 159 14.66 14.87 19.94
CA GLY A 159 15.57 15.90 19.41
C GLY A 159 16.35 15.48 18.17
N VAL A 160 15.81 14.55 17.35
CA VAL A 160 16.46 14.17 16.09
C VAL A 160 16.46 15.35 15.10
N LYS A 161 17.43 15.36 14.20
CA LYS A 161 17.53 16.40 13.15
C LYS A 161 16.98 15.94 11.81
N ILE A 162 16.73 14.63 11.67
CA ILE A 162 16.14 14.00 10.48
C ILE A 162 14.99 13.11 10.93
N ALA A 163 13.82 13.31 10.36
CA ALA A 163 12.65 12.44 10.45
C ALA A 163 12.29 11.92 9.05
N GLY A 164 11.13 11.31 8.88
CA GLY A 164 10.69 10.84 7.58
C GLY A 164 9.53 9.87 7.63
N ALA A 165 9.37 9.11 6.55
CA ALA A 165 8.38 8.05 6.44
C ALA A 165 9.00 6.75 5.93
N THR A 166 8.38 5.64 6.30
CA THR A 166 8.76 4.30 5.88
C THR A 166 7.57 3.60 5.23
N LEU A 167 7.76 3.07 4.02
CA LEU A 167 6.86 2.13 3.38
C LEU A 167 7.42 0.72 3.59
N PHE A 168 6.59 -0.22 4.05
CA PHE A 168 7.03 -1.57 4.43
C PHE A 168 5.91 -2.60 4.24
N PHE A 169 6.28 -3.88 4.09
CA PHE A 169 5.35 -5.00 4.16
C PHE A 169 4.98 -5.28 5.61
N VAL A 170 3.68 -5.49 5.87
CA VAL A 170 3.17 -5.72 7.22
C VAL A 170 3.42 -7.17 7.65
N ASP A 171 3.98 -7.35 8.83
CA ASP A 171 4.11 -8.64 9.52
C ASP A 171 3.28 -8.66 10.82
N ALA A 172 3.45 -9.69 11.64
CA ALA A 172 2.69 -9.86 12.88
C ALA A 172 3.09 -8.89 14.01
N GLY A 173 4.20 -8.15 13.85
CA GLY A 173 4.65 -7.15 14.81
C GLY A 173 4.07 -5.77 14.52
N VAL A 174 4.35 -4.83 15.44
CA VAL A 174 4.00 -3.41 15.21
C VAL A 174 5.16 -2.73 14.50
N ASP A 175 4.94 -2.33 13.25
CA ASP A 175 5.92 -1.62 12.41
C ASP A 175 7.27 -2.36 12.27
N THR A 176 7.22 -3.70 12.26
CA THR A 176 8.43 -4.54 12.25
C THR A 176 8.72 -5.21 10.91
N GLY A 177 7.85 -5.09 9.93
CA GLY A 177 7.97 -5.79 8.65
C GLY A 177 9.11 -5.34 7.74
N PRO A 178 9.36 -6.05 6.63
CA PRO A 178 10.42 -5.72 5.68
C PRO A 178 10.22 -4.36 5.01
N ILE A 179 11.24 -3.50 5.07
CA ILE A 179 11.19 -2.13 4.54
C ILE A 179 11.31 -2.17 3.02
N ILE A 180 10.37 -1.49 2.34
CA ILE A 180 10.35 -1.29 0.89
C ILE A 180 11.16 -0.03 0.54
N ALA A 181 10.84 1.08 1.21
CA ALA A 181 11.46 2.37 0.95
C ALA A 181 11.37 3.30 2.16
N GLN A 182 12.29 4.25 2.23
CA GLN A 182 12.29 5.30 3.23
C GLN A 182 12.56 6.64 2.58
N VAL A 183 11.88 7.69 3.07
CA VAL A 183 12.11 9.07 2.66
C VAL A 183 12.40 9.91 3.90
N SER A 184 13.46 10.71 3.85
CA SER A 184 13.86 11.59 4.94
C SER A 184 13.37 13.02 4.74
N VAL A 185 13.06 13.69 5.85
CA VAL A 185 12.77 15.14 5.90
C VAL A 185 13.57 15.77 7.04
N PRO A 186 14.00 17.04 6.91
CA PRO A 186 14.64 17.75 8.01
C PRO A 186 13.64 18.05 9.13
N VAL A 187 14.11 18.04 10.37
CA VAL A 187 13.43 18.61 11.52
C VAL A 187 14.00 20.02 11.72
N LEU A 188 13.14 21.04 11.64
CA LEU A 188 13.51 22.44 11.80
C LEU A 188 13.47 22.83 13.29
N ASP A 189 14.21 23.86 13.68
CA ASP A 189 14.32 24.27 15.08
C ASP A 189 13.00 24.83 15.64
N ASP A 190 12.12 25.32 14.77
CA ASP A 190 10.80 25.87 15.10
C ASP A 190 9.63 24.89 14.83
N ASP A 191 9.92 23.63 14.52
CA ASP A 191 8.88 22.65 14.24
C ASP A 191 8.01 22.36 15.45
N THR A 192 6.72 22.39 15.20
CA THR A 192 5.71 21.75 16.04
C THR A 192 5.42 20.33 15.53
N GLU A 193 4.74 19.51 16.32
CA GLU A 193 4.26 18.19 15.89
C GLU A 193 3.45 18.30 14.57
N GLN A 194 2.62 19.35 14.46
CA GLN A 194 1.79 19.57 13.29
C GLN A 194 2.63 19.88 12.03
N THR A 195 3.57 20.83 12.11
CA THR A 195 4.38 21.24 10.95
C THR A 195 5.29 20.12 10.46
N LEU A 196 5.90 19.38 11.39
CA LEU A 196 6.70 18.19 11.04
C LEU A 196 5.82 17.09 10.42
N THR A 197 4.64 16.81 11.00
CA THR A 197 3.71 15.81 10.46
C THR A 197 3.28 16.13 9.04
N GLU A 198 2.94 17.38 8.73
CA GLU A 198 2.54 17.77 7.37
C GLU A 198 3.68 17.61 6.37
N ARG A 199 4.91 17.97 6.76
CA ARG A 199 6.12 17.78 5.93
C ARG A 199 6.40 16.30 5.67
N ILE A 200 6.27 15.45 6.69
CA ILE A 200 6.41 14.00 6.55
C ILE A 200 5.33 13.45 5.62
N LYS A 201 4.04 13.81 5.83
CA LYS A 201 2.93 13.33 5.00
C LYS A 201 3.06 13.73 3.53
N GLU A 202 3.62 14.89 3.24
CA GLU A 202 3.87 15.29 1.86
C GLU A 202 4.90 14.37 1.18
N ALA A 203 6.00 14.08 1.88
CA ALA A 203 7.03 13.18 1.39
C ALA A 203 6.52 11.73 1.29
N GLU A 204 5.75 11.28 2.30
CA GLU A 204 5.11 9.98 2.37
C GLU A 204 4.18 9.71 1.17
N ARG A 205 3.33 10.68 0.80
CA ARG A 205 2.42 10.54 -0.35
C ARG A 205 3.17 10.32 -1.65
N ARG A 206 4.25 11.09 -1.88
CA ARG A 206 5.10 10.92 -3.07
C ARG A 206 5.74 9.54 -3.10
N GLN A 207 6.33 9.12 -1.98
CA GLN A 207 6.95 7.80 -1.83
C GLN A 207 5.93 6.68 -2.05
N LEU A 208 4.73 6.77 -1.44
CA LEU A 208 3.68 5.77 -1.58
C LEU A 208 3.28 5.58 -3.04
N VAL A 209 2.99 6.66 -3.75
CA VAL A 209 2.60 6.61 -5.17
C VAL A 209 3.72 6.01 -6.02
N GLU A 210 4.95 6.47 -5.84
CA GLU A 210 6.10 5.98 -6.59
C GLU A 210 6.30 4.47 -6.42
N TYR A 211 6.39 4.01 -5.16
CA TYR A 211 6.75 2.62 -4.89
C TYR A 211 5.59 1.65 -5.09
N VAL A 212 4.33 2.04 -4.85
CA VAL A 212 3.18 1.21 -5.25
C VAL A 212 3.17 1.01 -6.76
N GLY A 213 3.40 2.06 -7.55
CA GLY A 213 3.52 1.95 -8.99
C GLY A 213 4.67 1.03 -9.43
N ARG A 214 5.84 1.11 -8.78
CA ARG A 214 6.97 0.21 -9.05
C ARG A 214 6.65 -1.25 -8.68
N LEU A 215 6.12 -1.49 -7.49
CA LEU A 215 5.74 -2.83 -7.04
C LEU A 215 4.83 -3.53 -8.06
N VAL A 216 3.81 -2.85 -8.57
CA VAL A 216 2.84 -3.47 -9.49
C VAL A 216 3.38 -3.67 -10.90
N ARG A 217 4.31 -2.83 -11.37
CA ARG A 217 4.89 -2.95 -12.72
C ARG A 217 6.13 -3.83 -12.78
N GLU A 218 6.95 -3.79 -11.74
CA GLU A 218 8.27 -4.43 -11.71
C GLU A 218 8.28 -5.72 -10.88
N GLY A 219 7.28 -5.88 -9.97
CA GLY A 219 7.25 -6.96 -8.99
C GLY A 219 8.26 -6.75 -7.87
N TRP A 220 8.33 -7.71 -6.96
CA TRP A 220 9.28 -7.67 -5.84
C TRP A 220 9.66 -9.07 -5.37
N THR A 221 10.78 -9.14 -4.65
CA THR A 221 11.18 -10.32 -3.88
C THR A 221 11.54 -9.90 -2.46
N ILE A 222 11.27 -10.79 -1.50
CA ILE A 222 11.67 -10.61 -0.11
C ILE A 222 12.57 -11.78 0.25
N THR A 223 13.83 -11.46 0.56
CA THR A 223 14.80 -12.45 1.05
C THR A 223 15.25 -12.03 2.44
N ASP A 224 14.95 -12.87 3.42
CA ASP A 224 15.08 -12.53 4.84
C ASP A 224 14.25 -11.28 5.15
N ARG A 225 14.88 -10.14 5.34
CA ARG A 225 14.20 -8.84 5.56
C ARG A 225 14.43 -7.83 4.45
N LYS A 226 15.13 -8.23 3.40
CA LYS A 226 15.48 -7.33 2.30
C LYS A 226 14.45 -7.43 1.18
N VAL A 227 13.80 -6.32 0.87
CA VAL A 227 12.95 -6.16 -0.31
C VAL A 227 13.82 -5.71 -1.48
N THR A 228 13.64 -6.36 -2.62
CA THR A 228 14.27 -5.97 -3.89
C THR A 228 13.18 -5.79 -4.94
N ILE A 229 13.19 -4.65 -5.61
CA ILE A 229 12.39 -4.34 -6.80
C ILE A 229 13.39 -4.30 -7.95
N PRO A 230 13.19 -5.07 -9.03
CA PRO A 230 14.13 -5.20 -10.15
C PRO A 230 14.51 -3.88 -10.80
#